data_40b1451defbfd09916503bed823953fd
#
_entry.id   40b1451defbfd09916503bed823953fd
#
_cell.length_a   1.000
_cell.length_b   1.000
_cell.length_c   1.000
_cell.angle_alpha   90.00
_cell.angle_beta   90.00
_cell.angle_gamma   90.00
#
_symmetry.space_group_name_H-M   'P 1'
#
loop_
_entity.id
_entity.type
_entity.pdbx_description
1 polymer ?
#
loop_
_entity_poly.entity_id
_entity_poly.type
_entity_poly.pdbx_seq_one_letter_code
_entity_poly.pdbx_strand_id
1 'polypeptide(L)'
;MPSEAMSAYNDEARQTRRGLLNSDYDPIEMRQMLAAFEAVGAGPVSRSLGHATLELRREEGRALLVYVPGGGFCFPGGDAHRALLDRVCEAADTRGALLQHRLAPEHPFPAAHDDVAEALRVVLAEETCPVFVMCDSSAGALVLCACARLKREGHRLPDKLVCLSVLTDLAMTGRSNVTNADADPVFGPQAVIHKIFHYLQGENPGQASVSPFWDEPTALPDSLYIVGSTEVMRDDTLRYAEKTEKAGTNVKVLNFEEASHVFVLIPGIPEADEAVAKIANFLRDI
;
A
#
# COMPACT_ATOMS: atom_id res chain seq x y z
N MET A 1 -9.04 -4.85 -22.88
CA MET A 1 -8.79 -6.29 -22.56
C MET A 1 -7.37 -6.36 -21.97
N PRO A 2 -7.16 -7.20 -20.95
CA PRO A 2 -5.85 -7.36 -20.37
C PRO A 2 -4.87 -7.98 -21.37
N SER A 3 -3.57 -7.82 -21.11
CA SER A 3 -2.53 -8.52 -21.90
C SER A 3 -2.60 -10.03 -21.66
N GLU A 4 -1.98 -10.80 -22.55
CA GLU A 4 -1.84 -12.26 -22.37
C GLU A 4 -1.09 -12.58 -21.06
N ALA A 5 -0.08 -11.76 -20.72
CA ALA A 5 0.70 -11.92 -19.49
C ALA A 5 -0.16 -11.67 -18.23
N MET A 6 -1.01 -10.64 -18.23
CA MET A 6 -1.96 -10.38 -17.15
C MET A 6 -2.97 -11.51 -17.01
N SER A 7 -3.50 -12.00 -18.13
CA SER A 7 -4.46 -13.11 -18.14
C SER A 7 -3.84 -14.38 -17.56
N ALA A 8 -2.62 -14.73 -17.96
CA ALA A 8 -1.88 -15.89 -17.45
C ALA A 8 -1.61 -15.77 -15.95
N TYR A 9 -1.17 -14.60 -15.48
CA TYR A 9 -0.98 -14.32 -14.05
C TYR A 9 -2.28 -14.48 -13.26
N ASN A 10 -3.39 -13.93 -13.76
CA ASN A 10 -4.69 -14.05 -13.09
C ASN A 10 -5.16 -15.50 -12.98
N ASP A 11 -4.89 -16.33 -13.99
CA ASP A 11 -5.25 -17.75 -13.93
C ASP A 11 -4.40 -18.53 -12.91
N GLU A 12 -3.12 -18.25 -12.81
CA GLU A 12 -2.23 -18.81 -11.78
C GLU A 12 -2.63 -18.35 -10.38
N ALA A 13 -2.92 -17.07 -10.21
CA ALA A 13 -3.38 -16.49 -8.95
C ALA A 13 -4.70 -17.14 -8.48
N ARG A 14 -5.66 -17.39 -9.40
CA ARG A 14 -6.91 -18.12 -9.06
C ARG A 14 -6.65 -19.54 -8.58
N GLN A 15 -5.67 -20.23 -9.14
CA GLN A 15 -5.31 -21.58 -8.67
C GLN A 15 -4.72 -21.53 -7.26
N THR A 16 -3.81 -20.58 -7.01
CA THR A 16 -3.19 -20.37 -5.69
C THR A 16 -4.23 -19.96 -4.65
N ARG A 17 -5.13 -19.03 -5.00
CA ARG A 17 -6.23 -18.61 -4.12
C ARG A 17 -7.09 -19.77 -3.66
N ARG A 18 -7.40 -20.72 -4.53
CA ARG A 18 -8.21 -21.91 -4.18
C ARG A 18 -7.49 -22.84 -3.18
N GLY A 19 -6.15 -22.84 -3.18
CA GLY A 19 -5.36 -23.70 -2.32
C GLY A 19 -4.99 -23.09 -0.96
N LEU A 20 -4.49 -21.85 -0.94
CA LEU A 20 -3.83 -21.28 0.24
C LEU A 20 -4.61 -20.13 0.92
N LEU A 21 -5.30 -19.29 0.14
CA LEU A 21 -5.85 -18.04 0.66
C LEU A 21 -7.28 -18.12 1.21
N ASN A 22 -7.92 -19.28 1.12
CA ASN A 22 -9.23 -19.54 1.71
C ASN A 22 -9.18 -20.28 3.05
N SER A 23 -7.99 -20.52 3.61
CA SER A 23 -7.83 -21.20 4.90
C SER A 23 -7.61 -20.20 6.02
N ASP A 24 -8.14 -20.49 7.20
CA ASP A 24 -7.77 -19.86 8.46
C ASP A 24 -6.31 -20.25 8.74
N TYR A 25 -5.37 -19.36 8.43
CA TYR A 25 -3.95 -19.53 8.75
C TYR A 25 -3.53 -18.59 9.87
N ASP A 26 -2.61 -19.05 10.70
CA ASP A 26 -1.93 -18.19 11.65
C ASP A 26 -0.89 -17.31 10.91
N PRO A 27 -1.02 -15.97 10.95
CA PRO A 27 -0.06 -15.08 10.29
C PRO A 27 1.38 -15.27 10.76
N ILE A 28 1.60 -15.66 12.02
CA ILE A 28 2.94 -15.90 12.58
C ILE A 28 3.57 -17.13 11.93
N GLU A 29 2.84 -18.24 11.89
CA GLU A 29 3.31 -19.47 11.25
C GLU A 29 3.59 -19.26 9.76
N MET A 30 2.69 -18.54 9.06
CA MET A 30 2.86 -18.24 7.65
C MET A 30 4.12 -17.37 7.40
N ARG A 31 4.38 -16.36 8.24
CA ARG A 31 5.60 -15.55 8.12
C ARG A 31 6.86 -16.38 8.34
N GLN A 32 6.86 -17.29 9.31
CA GLN A 32 8.00 -18.18 9.57
C GLN A 32 8.26 -19.08 8.38
N MET A 33 7.21 -19.60 7.75
CA MET A 33 7.33 -20.43 6.55
C MET A 33 7.87 -19.61 5.36
N LEU A 34 7.36 -18.40 5.12
CA LEU A 34 7.83 -17.53 4.04
C LEU A 34 9.28 -17.09 4.25
N ALA A 35 9.67 -16.73 5.47
CA ALA A 35 11.05 -16.34 5.79
C ALA A 35 12.06 -17.46 5.54
N ALA A 36 11.65 -18.71 5.59
CA ALA A 36 12.52 -19.84 5.26
C ALA A 36 12.88 -19.94 3.76
N PHE A 37 12.12 -19.26 2.89
CA PHE A 37 12.36 -19.19 1.45
C PHE A 37 13.07 -17.89 1.01
N GLU A 38 13.18 -16.89 1.89
CA GLU A 38 13.91 -15.66 1.58
C GLU A 38 15.43 -15.93 1.51
N ALA A 39 16.08 -15.32 0.53
CA ALA A 39 17.52 -15.47 0.35
C ALA A 39 18.29 -14.90 1.54
N VAL A 40 19.21 -15.69 2.11
CA VAL A 40 20.14 -15.22 3.15
C VAL A 40 21.19 -14.34 2.47
N GLY A 41 20.98 -13.03 2.51
CA GLY A 41 21.92 -12.02 2.04
C GLY A 41 22.32 -11.07 3.17
N ALA A 42 23.34 -10.22 2.94
CA ALA A 42 23.61 -9.10 3.85
C ALA A 42 22.34 -8.21 3.88
N GLY A 43 21.81 -7.98 5.08
CA GLY A 43 20.64 -7.14 5.26
C GLY A 43 20.86 -5.73 4.69
N PRO A 44 19.80 -5.07 4.24
CA PRO A 44 19.90 -3.71 3.71
C PRO A 44 20.40 -2.74 4.77
N VAL A 45 21.01 -1.64 4.34
CA VAL A 45 21.32 -0.52 5.22
C VAL A 45 19.99 0.03 5.74
N SER A 46 19.81 0.03 7.04
CA SER A 46 18.55 0.44 7.65
C SER A 46 18.76 1.42 8.79
N ARG A 47 17.76 2.27 9.00
CA ARG A 47 17.69 3.27 10.07
C ARG A 47 16.44 3.03 10.90
N SER A 48 16.57 3.00 12.22
CA SER A 48 15.42 2.95 13.13
C SER A 48 14.77 4.32 13.26
N LEU A 49 13.44 4.34 13.17
CA LEU A 49 12.57 5.49 13.37
C LEU A 49 11.52 5.12 14.43
N GLY A 50 11.87 5.22 15.70
CA GLY A 50 11.07 4.67 16.79
C GLY A 50 10.99 3.14 16.69
N HIS A 51 9.78 2.61 16.49
CA HIS A 51 9.56 1.17 16.29
C HIS A 51 9.59 0.78 14.78
N ALA A 52 9.51 1.76 13.90
CA ALA A 52 9.63 1.51 12.46
C ALA A 52 11.09 1.40 12.03
N THR A 53 11.32 0.75 10.89
CA THR A 53 12.63 0.66 10.25
C THR A 53 12.54 1.20 8.83
N LEU A 54 13.43 2.12 8.49
CA LEU A 54 13.59 2.67 7.16
C LEU A 54 14.77 1.96 6.46
N GLU A 55 14.46 1.11 5.51
CA GLU A 55 15.42 0.37 4.69
C GLU A 55 15.81 1.24 3.50
N LEU A 56 17.08 1.67 3.44
CA LEU A 56 17.58 2.48 2.33
C LEU A 56 17.89 1.59 1.12
N ARG A 57 17.34 1.95 -0.04
CA ARG A 57 17.45 1.17 -1.28
C ARG A 57 18.29 1.86 -2.33
N ARG A 58 18.07 3.14 -2.55
CA ARG A 58 18.77 3.97 -3.52
C ARG A 58 19.13 5.31 -2.86
N GLU A 59 20.41 5.68 -2.89
CA GLU A 59 20.90 6.89 -2.24
C GLU A 59 20.95 8.11 -3.18
N GLU A 60 20.90 7.90 -4.49
CA GLU A 60 20.95 8.94 -5.50
C GLU A 60 19.57 9.33 -6.00
N GLY A 61 19.36 10.61 -6.28
CA GLY A 61 18.12 11.15 -6.83
C GLY A 61 17.76 12.52 -6.27
N ARG A 62 16.90 13.25 -6.98
CA ARG A 62 16.49 14.63 -6.68
C ARG A 62 15.45 14.77 -5.57
N ALA A 63 14.77 13.70 -5.22
CA ALA A 63 13.73 13.62 -4.21
C ALA A 63 13.86 12.29 -3.45
N LEU A 64 13.18 12.14 -2.32
CA LEU A 64 13.07 10.87 -1.60
C LEU A 64 11.68 10.25 -1.83
N LEU A 65 11.63 9.02 -2.32
CA LEU A 65 10.42 8.19 -2.33
C LEU A 65 10.44 7.21 -1.15
N VAL A 66 9.51 7.40 -0.22
CA VAL A 66 9.27 6.46 0.88
C VAL A 66 8.15 5.53 0.47
N TYR A 67 8.41 4.24 0.42
CA TYR A 67 7.40 3.22 0.16
C TYR A 67 7.00 2.52 1.45
N VAL A 68 5.72 2.60 1.80
CA VAL A 68 5.10 1.86 2.90
C VAL A 68 4.38 0.66 2.29
N PRO A 69 4.92 -0.56 2.43
CA PRO A 69 4.36 -1.75 1.78
C PRO A 69 3.11 -2.24 2.48
N GLY A 70 2.21 -2.82 1.70
CA GLY A 70 1.07 -3.57 2.20
C GLY A 70 1.47 -4.90 2.84
N GLY A 71 0.47 -5.77 3.04
CA GLY A 71 0.64 -7.08 3.67
C GLY A 71 -0.48 -7.41 4.66
N GLY A 72 -1.62 -6.69 4.56
CA GLY A 72 -2.77 -6.92 5.43
C GLY A 72 -2.45 -6.65 6.91
N PHE A 73 -1.53 -5.75 7.21
CA PHE A 73 -1.02 -5.43 8.55
C PHE A 73 -0.24 -6.58 9.22
N CYS A 74 -0.24 -7.78 8.64
CA CYS A 74 0.31 -9.01 9.22
C CYS A 74 1.62 -9.46 8.56
N PHE A 75 1.94 -8.97 7.37
CA PHE A 75 3.12 -9.39 6.60
C PHE A 75 4.01 -8.19 6.29
N PRO A 76 5.35 -8.38 6.33
CA PRO A 76 6.30 -7.32 5.98
C PRO A 76 6.36 -7.11 4.47
N GLY A 77 6.90 -5.98 4.05
CA GLY A 77 7.30 -5.77 2.67
C GLY A 77 8.43 -6.72 2.27
N GLY A 78 8.21 -7.48 1.20
CA GLY A 78 9.18 -8.46 0.68
C GLY A 78 9.90 -7.97 -0.59
N ASP A 79 10.58 -8.91 -1.27
CA ASP A 79 11.41 -8.63 -2.45
C ASP A 79 10.62 -8.02 -3.62
N ALA A 80 9.35 -8.37 -3.79
CA ALA A 80 8.50 -7.77 -4.82
C ALA A 80 8.29 -6.26 -4.58
N HIS A 81 8.13 -5.83 -3.31
CA HIS A 81 8.02 -4.41 -2.95
C HIS A 81 9.34 -3.67 -3.16
N ARG A 82 10.47 -4.32 -2.80
CA ARG A 82 11.81 -3.78 -3.05
C ARG A 82 12.06 -3.58 -4.54
N ALA A 83 11.75 -4.59 -5.35
CA ALA A 83 11.89 -4.53 -6.80
C ALA A 83 11.00 -3.44 -7.44
N LEU A 84 9.75 -3.29 -6.98
CA LEU A 84 8.89 -2.20 -7.44
C LEU A 84 9.47 -0.83 -7.08
N LEU A 85 9.92 -0.65 -5.83
CA LEU A 85 10.55 0.60 -5.38
C LEU A 85 11.76 0.95 -6.25
N ASP A 86 12.66 -0.01 -6.49
CA ASP A 86 13.85 0.20 -7.31
C ASP A 86 13.49 0.61 -8.75
N ARG A 87 12.49 -0.05 -9.39
CA ARG A 87 11.99 0.30 -10.73
C ARG A 87 11.41 1.72 -10.78
N VAL A 88 10.60 2.08 -9.78
CA VAL A 88 10.00 3.42 -9.72
C VAL A 88 11.06 4.47 -9.48
N CYS A 89 12.00 4.25 -8.56
CA CYS A 89 13.08 5.18 -8.26
C CYS A 89 13.99 5.41 -9.45
N GLU A 90 14.35 4.38 -10.20
CA GLU A 90 15.12 4.49 -11.43
C GLU A 90 14.37 5.35 -12.48
N ALA A 91 13.09 5.03 -12.71
CA ALA A 91 12.27 5.72 -13.70
C ALA A 91 11.95 7.18 -13.31
N ALA A 92 11.82 7.48 -12.02
CA ALA A 92 11.46 8.80 -11.51
C ALA A 92 12.68 9.68 -11.13
N ASP A 93 13.89 9.13 -11.11
CA ASP A 93 15.11 9.77 -10.62
C ASP A 93 14.99 10.22 -9.16
N THR A 94 14.62 9.27 -8.29
CA THR A 94 14.47 9.51 -6.86
C THR A 94 15.37 8.60 -6.04
N ARG A 95 15.75 9.06 -4.84
CA ARG A 95 16.22 8.18 -3.76
C ARG A 95 15.07 7.28 -3.33
N GLY A 96 15.35 6.10 -2.80
CA GLY A 96 14.33 5.14 -2.40
C GLY A 96 14.54 4.59 -1.01
N ALA A 97 13.46 4.52 -0.22
CA ALA A 97 13.46 3.89 1.08
C ALA A 97 12.17 3.10 1.31
N LEU A 98 12.28 1.89 1.87
CA LEU A 98 11.15 1.05 2.26
C LEU A 98 10.92 1.19 3.76
N LEU A 99 9.71 1.54 4.17
CA LEU A 99 9.34 1.72 5.58
C LEU A 99 8.63 0.47 6.11
N GLN A 100 9.28 -0.25 7.00
CA GLN A 100 8.71 -1.39 7.71
C GLN A 100 8.15 -0.94 9.07
N HIS A 101 6.97 -1.41 9.42
CA HIS A 101 6.28 -1.14 10.68
C HIS A 101 6.07 -2.43 11.47
N ARG A 102 5.66 -2.34 12.74
CA ARG A 102 5.27 -3.49 13.56
C ARG A 102 4.05 -4.19 12.97
N LEU A 103 3.99 -5.50 13.15
CA LEU A 103 3.00 -6.37 12.51
C LEU A 103 2.03 -6.97 13.54
N ALA A 104 0.79 -7.15 13.10
CA ALA A 104 -0.20 -7.93 13.81
C ALA A 104 0.04 -9.45 13.53
N PRO A 105 -0.43 -10.33 14.41
CA PRO A 105 -1.22 -10.08 15.62
C PRO A 105 -0.40 -9.67 16.84
N GLU A 106 0.96 -9.73 16.80
CA GLU A 106 1.82 -9.43 17.96
C GLU A 106 1.71 -7.96 18.37
N HIS A 107 1.51 -7.07 17.40
CA HIS A 107 1.34 -5.64 17.61
C HIS A 107 0.07 -5.16 16.90
N PRO A 108 -1.10 -5.32 17.54
CA PRO A 108 -2.37 -4.91 16.97
C PRO A 108 -2.50 -3.40 16.85
N PHE A 109 -3.62 -2.93 16.34
CA PHE A 109 -3.96 -1.50 16.34
C PHE A 109 -3.78 -0.90 17.75
N PRO A 110 -3.19 0.29 17.88
CA PRO A 110 -2.78 1.22 16.81
C PRO A 110 -1.29 1.12 16.39
N ALA A 111 -0.57 0.05 16.72
CA ALA A 111 0.88 -0.03 16.60
C ALA A 111 1.41 0.39 15.20
N ALA A 112 0.90 -0.19 14.12
CA ALA A 112 1.34 0.15 12.77
C ALA A 112 0.96 1.59 12.36
N HIS A 113 -0.21 2.08 12.78
CA HIS A 113 -0.62 3.47 12.54
C HIS A 113 0.32 4.47 13.21
N ASP A 114 0.71 4.21 14.47
CA ASP A 114 1.62 5.07 15.20
C ASP A 114 3.04 5.02 14.62
N ASP A 115 3.51 3.83 14.23
CA ASP A 115 4.82 3.66 13.63
C ASP A 115 4.96 4.45 12.33
N VAL A 116 3.98 4.33 11.43
CA VAL A 116 4.00 5.01 10.13
C VAL A 116 3.86 6.53 10.32
N ALA A 117 2.96 6.98 11.19
CA ALA A 117 2.79 8.42 11.44
C ALA A 117 4.06 9.05 12.03
N GLU A 118 4.69 8.42 13.01
CA GLU A 118 5.92 8.92 13.62
C GLU A 118 7.10 8.88 12.65
N ALA A 119 7.26 7.79 11.91
CA ALA A 119 8.33 7.68 10.92
C ALA A 119 8.20 8.75 9.80
N LEU A 120 7.00 8.95 9.27
CA LEU A 120 6.77 10.01 8.27
C LEU A 120 7.00 11.40 8.85
N ARG A 121 6.57 11.66 10.10
CA ARG A 121 6.82 12.92 10.78
C ARG A 121 8.32 13.23 10.87
N VAL A 122 9.13 12.24 11.23
CA VAL A 122 10.59 12.41 11.34
C VAL A 122 11.22 12.62 9.98
N VAL A 123 10.92 11.76 8.99
CA VAL A 123 11.48 11.87 7.64
C VAL A 123 11.14 13.23 7.01
N LEU A 124 9.88 13.65 7.10
CA LEU A 124 9.42 14.93 6.54
C LEU A 124 10.04 16.14 7.22
N ALA A 125 10.38 16.04 8.52
CA ALA A 125 11.05 17.13 9.24
C ALA A 125 12.55 17.23 8.92
N GLU A 126 13.22 16.12 8.64
CA GLU A 126 14.66 16.07 8.39
C GLU A 126 15.04 16.31 6.92
N GLU A 127 14.19 15.87 5.98
CA GLU A 127 14.48 15.97 4.55
C GLU A 127 14.24 17.38 4.02
N THR A 128 15.25 17.92 3.35
CA THR A 128 15.19 19.26 2.72
C THR A 128 14.77 19.21 1.26
N CYS A 129 14.84 18.03 0.63
CA CYS A 129 14.33 17.79 -0.73
C CYS A 129 12.83 17.46 -0.72
N PRO A 130 12.19 17.37 -1.90
CA PRO A 130 10.84 16.82 -2.00
C PRO A 130 10.77 15.39 -1.48
N VAL A 131 9.70 15.08 -0.72
CA VAL A 131 9.44 13.75 -0.20
C VAL A 131 8.12 13.26 -0.77
N PHE A 132 8.18 12.13 -1.47
CA PHE A 132 7.00 11.43 -1.99
C PHE A 132 6.73 10.21 -1.14
N VAL A 133 5.46 9.85 -0.99
CA VAL A 133 5.08 8.61 -0.29
C VAL A 133 4.26 7.74 -1.23
N MET A 134 4.68 6.48 -1.34
CA MET A 134 3.96 5.43 -2.04
C MET A 134 3.48 4.39 -1.03
N CYS A 135 2.29 3.85 -1.22
CA CYS A 135 1.75 2.78 -0.40
C CYS A 135 0.86 1.85 -1.23
N ASP A 136 0.72 0.61 -0.77
CA ASP A 136 -0.20 -0.33 -1.38
C ASP A 136 -1.09 -1.02 -0.36
N SER A 137 -2.25 -1.51 -0.81
CA SER A 137 -3.12 -2.39 -0.03
C SER A 137 -3.44 -1.82 1.36
N SER A 138 -3.22 -2.59 2.43
CA SER A 138 -3.47 -2.19 3.82
C SER A 138 -2.65 -0.98 4.28
N ALA A 139 -1.48 -0.73 3.68
CA ALA A 139 -0.69 0.46 4.01
C ALA A 139 -1.39 1.77 3.59
N GLY A 140 -2.39 1.70 2.70
CA GLY A 140 -3.26 2.84 2.41
C GLY A 140 -3.91 3.41 3.65
N ALA A 141 -4.49 2.57 4.53
CA ALA A 141 -5.05 3.02 5.79
C ALA A 141 -4.00 3.71 6.67
N LEU A 142 -2.80 3.13 6.77
CA LEU A 142 -1.73 3.67 7.60
C LEU A 142 -1.25 5.05 7.12
N VAL A 143 -0.93 5.16 5.84
CA VAL A 143 -0.39 6.40 5.24
C VAL A 143 -1.43 7.51 5.21
N LEU A 144 -2.66 7.20 4.84
CA LEU A 144 -3.72 8.21 4.72
C LEU A 144 -4.17 8.74 6.09
N CYS A 145 -4.27 7.86 7.11
CA CYS A 145 -4.47 8.27 8.50
C CYS A 145 -3.29 9.09 9.02
N ALA A 146 -2.04 8.69 8.70
CA ALA A 146 -0.85 9.45 9.08
C ALA A 146 -0.86 10.86 8.48
N CYS A 147 -1.14 11.00 7.18
CA CYS A 147 -1.25 12.31 6.51
C CYS A 147 -2.34 13.19 7.14
N ALA A 148 -3.52 12.63 7.44
CA ALA A 148 -4.59 13.36 8.09
C ALA A 148 -4.19 13.82 9.52
N ARG A 149 -3.50 12.95 10.28
CA ARG A 149 -2.95 13.28 11.61
C ARG A 149 -1.91 14.38 11.53
N LEU A 150 -0.88 14.23 10.68
CA LEU A 150 0.18 15.21 10.49
C LEU A 150 -0.38 16.58 10.10
N LYS A 151 -1.40 16.62 9.23
CA LYS A 151 -2.07 17.86 8.85
C LYS A 151 -2.76 18.52 10.04
N ARG A 152 -3.52 17.76 10.85
CA ARG A 152 -4.18 18.26 12.05
C ARG A 152 -3.20 18.80 13.09
N GLU A 153 -2.04 18.18 13.19
CA GLU A 153 -0.95 18.58 14.12
C GLU A 153 -0.08 19.72 13.55
N GLY A 154 -0.31 20.17 12.32
CA GLY A 154 0.44 21.28 11.69
C GLY A 154 1.83 20.89 11.20
N HIS A 155 2.08 19.61 10.98
CA HIS A 155 3.34 19.11 10.43
C HIS A 155 3.37 19.18 8.90
N ARG A 156 4.59 19.13 8.33
CA ARG A 156 4.80 19.00 6.87
C ARG A 156 4.15 17.70 6.39
N LEU A 157 3.49 17.78 5.23
CA LEU A 157 2.98 16.63 4.49
C LEU A 157 3.98 16.21 3.40
N PRO A 158 3.85 14.98 2.85
CA PRO A 158 4.52 14.62 1.61
C PRO A 158 4.17 15.58 0.49
N ASP A 159 5.06 15.73 -0.48
CA ASP A 159 4.80 16.58 -1.64
C ASP A 159 3.85 15.89 -2.64
N LYS A 160 3.90 14.55 -2.73
CA LYS A 160 2.97 13.72 -3.53
C LYS A 160 2.69 12.38 -2.87
N LEU A 161 1.51 11.81 -3.20
CA LEU A 161 1.09 10.46 -2.78
C LEU A 161 0.86 9.56 -3.99
N VAL A 162 1.29 8.29 -3.89
CA VAL A 162 0.97 7.22 -4.83
C VAL A 162 0.31 6.08 -4.06
N CYS A 163 -0.94 5.78 -4.39
CA CYS A 163 -1.78 4.83 -3.69
C CYS A 163 -2.14 3.67 -4.63
N LEU A 164 -1.63 2.47 -4.35
CA LEU A 164 -1.80 1.29 -5.19
C LEU A 164 -2.80 0.33 -4.54
N SER A 165 -3.98 0.13 -5.13
CA SER A 165 -4.98 -0.84 -4.64
C SER A 165 -5.28 -0.70 -3.13
N VAL A 166 -5.45 0.53 -2.65
CA VAL A 166 -5.45 0.82 -1.21
C VAL A 166 -6.73 0.38 -0.50
N LEU A 167 -6.56 -0.22 0.68
CA LEU A 167 -7.62 -0.44 1.67
C LEU A 167 -7.80 0.85 2.49
N THR A 168 -9.00 1.42 2.47
CA THR A 168 -9.31 2.68 3.17
C THR A 168 -10.48 2.56 4.13
N ASP A 169 -11.25 1.49 4.01
CA ASP A 169 -12.45 1.20 4.80
C ASP A 169 -12.39 -0.23 5.39
N LEU A 170 -11.85 -0.35 6.60
CA LEU A 170 -11.72 -1.63 7.27
C LEU A 170 -13.08 -2.24 7.69
N ALA A 171 -14.17 -1.45 7.60
CA ALA A 171 -15.53 -1.97 7.77
C ALA A 171 -16.06 -2.69 6.50
N MET A 172 -15.27 -2.71 5.41
CA MET A 172 -15.58 -3.44 4.17
C MET A 172 -16.93 -3.06 3.56
N THR A 173 -17.30 -1.77 3.57
CA THR A 173 -18.61 -1.31 3.07
C THR A 173 -18.65 -1.05 1.56
N GLY A 174 -17.52 -1.17 0.84
CA GLY A 174 -17.44 -1.06 -0.61
C GLY A 174 -18.27 -2.16 -1.31
N ARG A 175 -18.99 -1.81 -2.36
CA ARG A 175 -19.82 -2.80 -3.11
C ARG A 175 -18.95 -3.84 -3.81
N SER A 176 -17.73 -3.48 -4.24
CA SER A 176 -16.79 -4.39 -4.90
C SER A 176 -16.42 -5.59 -4.02
N ASN A 177 -16.52 -5.48 -2.68
CA ASN A 177 -16.35 -6.61 -1.77
C ASN A 177 -17.33 -7.77 -2.04
N VAL A 178 -18.49 -7.45 -2.63
CA VAL A 178 -19.50 -8.45 -3.01
C VAL A 178 -19.47 -8.70 -4.53
N THR A 179 -19.47 -7.64 -5.33
CA THR A 179 -19.60 -7.79 -6.79
C THR A 179 -18.37 -8.41 -7.45
N ASN A 180 -17.20 -8.23 -6.84
CA ASN A 180 -15.92 -8.75 -7.35
C ASN A 180 -15.42 -9.99 -6.59
N ALA A 181 -16.24 -10.55 -5.67
CA ALA A 181 -15.84 -11.68 -4.83
C ALA A 181 -15.32 -12.89 -5.63
N ASP A 182 -15.92 -13.17 -6.79
CA ASP A 182 -15.51 -14.26 -7.69
C ASP A 182 -14.54 -13.76 -8.80
N ALA A 183 -14.58 -12.47 -9.12
CA ALA A 183 -13.76 -11.89 -10.18
C ALA A 183 -12.31 -11.64 -9.77
N ASP A 184 -12.07 -11.28 -8.49
CA ASP A 184 -10.71 -11.05 -7.98
C ASP A 184 -9.88 -12.34 -8.01
N PRO A 185 -8.80 -12.39 -8.77
CA PRO A 185 -7.98 -13.61 -8.84
C PRO A 185 -7.12 -13.85 -7.61
N VAL A 186 -6.87 -12.80 -6.79
CA VAL A 186 -5.94 -12.85 -5.65
C VAL A 186 -6.68 -13.05 -4.34
N PHE A 187 -7.66 -12.19 -4.03
CA PHE A 187 -8.33 -12.20 -2.74
C PHE A 187 -9.84 -12.45 -2.83
N GLY A 188 -10.37 -13.22 -1.85
CA GLY A 188 -11.77 -13.17 -1.49
C GLY A 188 -12.00 -12.23 -0.31
N PRO A 189 -13.24 -11.76 -0.10
CA PRO A 189 -13.56 -10.88 1.03
C PRO A 189 -13.15 -11.46 2.38
N GLN A 190 -13.29 -12.78 2.57
CA GLN A 190 -12.94 -13.48 3.81
C GLN A 190 -11.46 -13.35 4.15
N ALA A 191 -10.58 -13.46 3.14
CA ALA A 191 -9.14 -13.32 3.36
C ALA A 191 -8.74 -11.90 3.80
N VAL A 192 -9.45 -10.88 3.33
CA VAL A 192 -9.26 -9.49 3.76
C VAL A 192 -9.77 -9.30 5.19
N ILE A 193 -10.99 -9.77 5.48
CA ILE A 193 -11.62 -9.70 6.81
C ILE A 193 -10.76 -10.39 7.86
N HIS A 194 -10.18 -11.56 7.55
CA HIS A 194 -9.32 -12.31 8.46
C HIS A 194 -8.09 -11.48 8.89
N LYS A 195 -7.42 -10.80 7.94
CA LYS A 195 -6.29 -9.93 8.25
C LYS A 195 -6.70 -8.71 9.09
N ILE A 196 -7.84 -8.10 8.75
CA ILE A 196 -8.42 -7.00 9.53
C ILE A 196 -8.71 -7.44 10.96
N PHE A 197 -9.27 -8.64 11.16
CA PHE A 197 -9.54 -9.20 12.48
C PHE A 197 -8.28 -9.35 13.32
N HIS A 198 -7.19 -9.89 12.76
CA HIS A 198 -5.91 -10.01 13.46
C HIS A 198 -5.32 -8.65 13.83
N TYR A 199 -5.55 -7.63 13.00
CA TYR A 199 -5.03 -6.29 13.25
C TYR A 199 -5.86 -5.53 14.29
N LEU A 200 -7.18 -5.55 14.17
CA LEU A 200 -8.07 -4.74 15.02
C LEU A 200 -8.31 -5.34 16.41
N GLN A 201 -8.32 -6.67 16.54
CA GLN A 201 -8.56 -7.36 17.82
C GLN A 201 -9.76 -6.81 18.62
N GLY A 202 -10.86 -6.49 17.91
CA GLY A 202 -12.10 -5.99 18.52
C GLY A 202 -12.30 -4.48 18.44
N GLU A 203 -11.33 -3.72 17.97
CA GLU A 203 -11.51 -2.29 17.70
C GLU A 203 -12.54 -2.05 16.58
N ASN A 204 -13.27 -0.95 16.68
CA ASN A 204 -14.32 -0.61 15.70
C ASN A 204 -13.72 -0.19 14.36
N PRO A 205 -13.93 -0.96 13.26
CA PRO A 205 -13.38 -0.61 11.95
C PRO A 205 -13.96 0.67 11.33
N GLY A 206 -15.11 1.14 11.79
CA GLY A 206 -15.75 2.38 11.31
C GLY A 206 -15.24 3.65 12.00
N GLN A 207 -14.17 3.59 12.78
CA GLN A 207 -13.58 4.80 13.38
C GLN A 207 -12.62 5.49 12.41
N ALA A 208 -12.62 6.82 12.43
CA ALA A 208 -11.71 7.67 11.63
C ALA A 208 -10.22 7.40 11.91
N SER A 209 -9.86 7.02 13.14
CA SER A 209 -8.51 6.65 13.52
C SER A 209 -8.04 5.31 12.96
N VAL A 210 -8.97 4.47 12.52
CA VAL A 210 -8.73 3.12 11.98
C VAL A 210 -8.82 3.13 10.45
N SER A 211 -9.87 3.75 9.92
CA SER A 211 -10.21 3.76 8.51
C SER A 211 -10.28 5.20 8.00
N PRO A 212 -9.38 5.64 7.12
CA PRO A 212 -9.39 7.02 6.64
C PRO A 212 -10.65 7.37 5.85
N PHE A 213 -11.36 6.37 5.34
CA PHE A 213 -12.66 6.59 4.69
C PHE A 213 -13.71 7.23 5.61
N TRP A 214 -13.66 6.96 6.92
CA TRP A 214 -14.61 7.49 7.91
C TRP A 214 -14.15 8.80 8.58
N ASP A 215 -12.92 9.27 8.28
CA ASP A 215 -12.47 10.59 8.73
C ASP A 215 -13.17 11.71 7.97
N GLU A 216 -13.16 12.93 8.50
CA GLU A 216 -13.64 14.12 7.79
C GLU A 216 -12.84 14.34 6.50
N PRO A 217 -13.49 14.74 5.39
CA PRO A 217 -12.80 15.02 4.16
C PRO A 217 -11.72 16.09 4.36
N THR A 218 -10.49 15.77 4.02
CA THR A 218 -9.38 16.70 4.12
C THR A 218 -8.59 16.70 2.81
N ALA A 219 -8.17 17.89 2.36
CA ALA A 219 -7.28 17.99 1.22
C ALA A 219 -5.92 17.38 1.59
N LEU A 220 -5.47 16.45 0.79
CA LEU A 220 -4.19 15.78 0.86
C LEU A 220 -3.22 16.36 -0.17
N PRO A 221 -1.95 15.97 -0.18
CA PRO A 221 -1.05 16.24 -1.31
C PRO A 221 -1.61 15.74 -2.64
N ASP A 222 -1.10 16.25 -3.75
CA ASP A 222 -1.39 15.70 -5.08
C ASP A 222 -1.25 14.19 -5.08
N SER A 223 -2.28 13.49 -5.53
CA SER A 223 -2.40 12.03 -5.33
C SER A 223 -2.68 11.29 -6.63
N LEU A 224 -1.95 10.20 -6.83
CA LEU A 224 -2.19 9.22 -7.89
C LEU A 224 -2.71 7.93 -7.28
N TYR A 225 -3.91 7.51 -7.67
CA TYR A 225 -4.51 6.23 -7.30
C TYR A 225 -4.48 5.28 -8.48
N ILE A 226 -3.99 4.05 -8.25
CA ILE A 226 -3.95 2.97 -9.25
C ILE A 226 -4.66 1.76 -8.66
N VAL A 227 -5.58 1.16 -9.44
CA VAL A 227 -6.37 0.01 -8.99
C VAL A 227 -6.73 -0.89 -10.17
N GLY A 228 -6.86 -2.19 -9.93
CA GLY A 228 -7.39 -3.15 -10.90
C GLY A 228 -8.92 -3.25 -10.84
N SER A 229 -9.57 -3.42 -11.99
CA SER A 229 -11.03 -3.43 -12.06
C SER A 229 -11.68 -4.66 -11.40
N THR A 230 -10.93 -5.75 -11.25
CA THR A 230 -11.44 -7.01 -10.67
C THR A 230 -11.30 -7.10 -9.15
N GLU A 231 -10.62 -6.15 -8.51
CA GLU A 231 -10.30 -6.23 -7.08
C GLU A 231 -11.53 -6.14 -6.18
N VAL A 232 -11.57 -6.94 -5.12
CA VAL A 232 -12.59 -6.81 -4.05
C VAL A 232 -12.49 -5.45 -3.34
N MET A 233 -11.28 -4.88 -3.23
CA MET A 233 -11.02 -3.57 -2.63
C MET A 233 -11.06 -2.40 -3.62
N ARG A 234 -11.54 -2.61 -4.86
CA ARG A 234 -11.59 -1.54 -5.88
C ARG A 234 -12.32 -0.29 -5.39
N ASP A 235 -13.48 -0.49 -4.79
CA ASP A 235 -14.32 0.63 -4.35
C ASP A 235 -13.67 1.41 -3.19
N ASP A 236 -12.79 0.81 -2.39
CA ASP A 236 -12.03 1.50 -1.36
C ASP A 236 -11.16 2.59 -1.98
N THR A 237 -10.39 2.21 -3.00
CA THR A 237 -9.54 3.15 -3.74
C THR A 237 -10.37 4.24 -4.43
N LEU A 238 -11.43 3.87 -5.17
CA LEU A 238 -12.22 4.82 -5.96
C LEU A 238 -13.01 5.79 -5.09
N ARG A 239 -13.69 5.31 -4.04
CA ARG A 239 -14.48 6.12 -3.13
C ARG A 239 -13.61 7.10 -2.34
N TYR A 240 -12.42 6.66 -1.93
CA TYR A 240 -11.50 7.53 -1.20
C TYR A 240 -10.88 8.59 -2.11
N ALA A 241 -10.49 8.24 -3.33
CA ALA A 241 -10.04 9.18 -4.34
C ALA A 241 -11.09 10.28 -4.59
N GLU A 242 -12.36 9.91 -4.83
CA GLU A 242 -13.46 10.85 -5.00
C GLU A 242 -13.66 11.75 -3.77
N LYS A 243 -13.54 11.16 -2.57
CA LYS A 243 -13.67 11.89 -1.30
C LYS A 243 -12.61 12.98 -1.14
N THR A 244 -11.36 12.65 -1.43
CA THR A 244 -10.24 13.60 -1.32
C THR A 244 -10.25 14.65 -2.43
N GLU A 245 -10.67 14.29 -3.64
CA GLU A 245 -10.89 15.23 -4.73
C GLU A 245 -11.93 16.30 -4.35
N LYS A 246 -13.08 15.88 -3.78
CA LYS A 246 -14.12 16.78 -3.27
C LYS A 246 -13.62 17.69 -2.14
N ALA A 247 -12.60 17.27 -1.40
CA ALA A 247 -11.95 18.08 -0.37
C ALA A 247 -10.88 19.04 -0.92
N GLY A 248 -10.65 19.05 -2.24
CA GLY A 248 -9.72 19.98 -2.91
C GLY A 248 -8.34 19.39 -3.21
N THR A 249 -8.14 18.07 -3.08
CA THR A 249 -6.93 17.39 -3.55
C THR A 249 -6.92 17.32 -5.08
N ASN A 250 -5.77 17.57 -5.71
CA ASN A 250 -5.57 17.23 -7.12
C ASN A 250 -5.36 15.71 -7.24
N VAL A 251 -6.36 15.01 -7.78
CA VAL A 251 -6.42 13.56 -7.83
C VAL A 251 -6.34 13.07 -9.26
N LYS A 252 -5.48 12.07 -9.50
CA LYS A 252 -5.47 11.25 -10.72
C LYS A 252 -5.83 9.82 -10.36
N VAL A 253 -6.75 9.20 -11.11
CA VAL A 253 -7.15 7.80 -10.92
C VAL A 253 -6.88 7.01 -12.19
N LEU A 254 -6.21 5.87 -12.06
CA LEU A 254 -5.99 4.89 -13.13
C LEU A 254 -6.62 3.56 -12.71
N ASN A 255 -7.70 3.19 -13.38
CA ASN A 255 -8.37 1.90 -13.19
C ASN A 255 -8.01 0.99 -14.36
N PHE A 256 -7.17 -0.02 -14.09
CA PHE A 256 -6.71 -0.96 -15.10
C PHE A 256 -7.72 -2.09 -15.29
N GLU A 257 -8.14 -2.29 -16.54
CA GLU A 257 -9.13 -3.30 -16.89
C GLU A 257 -8.61 -4.71 -16.64
N GLU A 258 -9.42 -5.53 -15.98
CA GLU A 258 -9.11 -6.93 -15.62
C GLU A 258 -7.77 -7.13 -14.88
N ALA A 259 -7.18 -6.07 -14.33
CA ALA A 259 -6.00 -6.18 -13.51
C ALA A 259 -6.36 -6.61 -12.07
N SER A 260 -5.44 -7.36 -11.46
CA SER A 260 -5.58 -7.92 -10.11
C SER A 260 -5.03 -7.00 -9.03
N HIS A 261 -5.23 -7.38 -7.78
CA HIS A 261 -4.76 -6.64 -6.62
C HIS A 261 -3.24 -6.42 -6.64
N VAL A 262 -2.83 -5.15 -6.57
CA VAL A 262 -1.44 -4.67 -6.61
C VAL A 262 -0.62 -5.30 -7.75
N PHE A 263 -1.24 -5.45 -8.93
CA PHE A 263 -0.59 -6.02 -10.12
C PHE A 263 0.75 -5.34 -10.47
N VAL A 264 0.95 -4.11 -10.04
CA VAL A 264 2.17 -3.32 -10.27
C VAL A 264 3.42 -3.99 -9.65
N LEU A 265 3.24 -4.86 -8.63
CA LEU A 265 4.31 -5.66 -8.04
C LEU A 265 4.88 -6.72 -8.98
N ILE A 266 4.16 -7.08 -10.04
CA ILE A 266 4.50 -8.22 -10.88
C ILE A 266 5.35 -7.74 -12.08
N PRO A 267 6.64 -8.05 -12.12
CA PRO A 267 7.50 -7.65 -13.24
C PRO A 267 7.13 -8.41 -14.52
N GLY A 268 7.30 -7.76 -15.67
CA GLY A 268 7.08 -8.37 -16.98
C GLY A 268 5.61 -8.43 -17.44
N ILE A 269 4.69 -7.84 -16.68
CA ILE A 269 3.31 -7.62 -17.12
C ILE A 269 3.24 -6.21 -17.72
N PRO A 270 2.79 -6.05 -18.99
CA PRO A 270 2.74 -4.74 -19.66
C PRO A 270 1.98 -3.68 -18.89
N GLU A 271 0.89 -4.03 -18.23
CA GLU A 271 0.09 -3.12 -17.38
C GLU A 271 0.89 -2.64 -16.16
N ALA A 272 1.75 -3.49 -15.58
CA ALA A 272 2.63 -3.10 -14.48
C ALA A 272 3.73 -2.15 -14.94
N ASP A 273 4.30 -2.37 -16.13
CA ASP A 273 5.30 -1.49 -16.72
C ASP A 273 4.68 -0.13 -17.10
N GLU A 274 3.46 -0.13 -17.66
CA GLU A 274 2.69 1.09 -17.90
C GLU A 274 2.43 1.86 -16.59
N ALA A 275 1.99 1.16 -15.54
CA ALA A 275 1.73 1.77 -14.24
C ALA A 275 3.00 2.42 -13.66
N VAL A 276 4.15 1.74 -13.71
CA VAL A 276 5.46 2.30 -13.28
C VAL A 276 5.80 3.56 -14.07
N ALA A 277 5.62 3.57 -15.38
CA ALA A 277 5.86 4.75 -16.22
C ALA A 277 4.93 5.92 -15.86
N LYS A 278 3.64 5.65 -15.56
CA LYS A 278 2.67 6.67 -15.10
C LYS A 278 3.03 7.23 -13.73
N ILE A 279 3.47 6.38 -12.79
CA ILE A 279 3.97 6.80 -11.47
C ILE A 279 5.18 7.71 -11.64
N ALA A 280 6.18 7.29 -12.42
CA ALA A 280 7.39 8.07 -12.65
C ALA A 280 7.08 9.44 -13.28
N ASN A 281 6.19 9.51 -14.25
CA ASN A 281 5.76 10.77 -14.85
C ASN A 281 5.06 11.66 -13.82
N PHE A 282 4.17 11.08 -12.99
CA PHE A 282 3.49 11.83 -11.92
C PHE A 282 4.50 12.40 -10.92
N LEU A 283 5.51 11.63 -10.51
CA LEU A 283 6.51 12.07 -9.53
C LEU A 283 7.48 13.12 -10.10
N ARG A 284 7.75 13.11 -11.41
CA ARG A 284 8.63 14.09 -12.08
C ARG A 284 7.98 15.45 -12.34
N ASP A 285 6.68 15.51 -12.38
CA ASP A 285 5.91 16.74 -12.64
C ASP A 285 5.82 17.58 -11.34
N ILE A 286 6.96 18.25 -10.98
CA ILE A 286 7.13 19.07 -9.76
C ILE A 286 7.14 20.55 -10.16
#